data_1764464e7a1f3a64113d895e190c66d6
#
_entry.id   1764464e7a1f3a64113d895e190c66d6
#
_cell.length_a   1.000
_cell.length_b   1.000
_cell.length_c   1.000
_cell.angle_alpha   90.00
_cell.angle_beta   90.00
_cell.angle_gamma   90.00
#
_symmetry.space_group_name_H-M   'P 1'
#
loop_
_entity.id
_entity.type
_entity.pdbx_description
1 polymer ?
#
loop_
_entity_poly.entity_id
_entity_poly.type
_entity_poly.pdbx_seq_one_letter_code
_entity_poly.pdbx_strand_id
1 'polypeptide(L)'
;QRQMCIRDRIQSEIDSLLSDHATEKQVTDRAVADGDTVNIDYAGSVDGVAFSGGTYSGYSLTLGSGTFVDGFEDQIVGHTPGETFDVTVTFPEGYSDSTDSEGNTVVLSGKKAVFSVTLNYISEKVLPELTDAWVAENYGESDDVHTVEELKALYQKMLYNTNLQNAIMDDLLANSTFKELPKEVTDYQVNQCLNYYYTMANYYGYDLDSFVQTAAGYENADALLEGMSDSITTYSKEALLYQAVAETLDIVPTQEQIDTYSSYTGTYGENYCTMVALMDAVTDALTESAVVS
;
A
#
# COMPACT_ATOMS: atom_id res chain seq x y z
N GLN A 1 27.47 4.79 -11.42
CA GLN A 1 26.38 5.27 -10.55
C GLN A 1 24.99 4.74 -10.98
N ARG A 2 24.60 4.84 -12.29
CA ARG A 2 23.32 4.31 -12.80
C ARG A 2 23.17 2.78 -12.63
N GLN A 3 24.22 1.99 -12.90
CA GLN A 3 24.16 0.53 -12.79
C GLN A 3 24.04 0.04 -11.33
N MET A 4 24.65 0.74 -10.37
CA MET A 4 24.54 0.42 -8.94
C MET A 4 23.10 0.66 -8.46
N CYS A 5 22.48 1.78 -8.87
CA CYS A 5 21.09 2.10 -8.55
C CYS A 5 20.07 1.10 -9.13
N ILE A 6 20.31 0.59 -10.36
CA ILE A 6 19.45 -0.42 -10.99
C ILE A 6 19.56 -1.75 -10.25
N ARG A 7 20.77 -2.19 -9.91
CA ARG A 7 20.98 -3.42 -9.15
C ARG A 7 20.31 -3.39 -7.79
N ASP A 8 20.43 -2.29 -7.06
CA ASP A 8 19.82 -2.13 -5.74
C ASP A 8 18.30 -2.14 -5.84
N ARG A 9 17.73 -1.56 -6.90
CA ARG A 9 16.28 -1.60 -7.15
C ARG A 9 15.80 -3.01 -7.48
N ILE A 10 16.54 -3.75 -8.34
CA ILE A 10 16.21 -5.16 -8.64
C ILE A 10 16.23 -5.98 -7.35
N GLN A 11 17.24 -5.78 -6.49
CA GLN A 11 17.32 -6.49 -5.22
C GLN A 11 16.12 -6.13 -4.32
N SER A 12 15.73 -4.86 -4.26
CA SER A 12 14.56 -4.42 -3.49
C SER A 12 13.25 -5.05 -3.99
N GLU A 13 13.07 -5.17 -5.32
CA GLU A 13 11.90 -5.86 -5.89
C GLU A 13 11.88 -7.35 -5.52
N ILE A 14 13.04 -8.02 -5.56
CA ILE A 14 13.17 -9.42 -5.15
C ILE A 14 12.91 -9.58 -3.66
N ASP A 15 13.43 -8.69 -2.81
CA ASP A 15 13.22 -8.74 -1.37
C ASP A 15 11.73 -8.53 -1.03
N SER A 16 11.05 -7.61 -1.73
CA SER A 16 9.59 -7.42 -1.63
C SER A 16 8.84 -8.68 -2.05
N LEU A 17 9.19 -9.24 -3.20
CA LEU A 17 8.61 -10.47 -3.72
C LEU A 17 8.70 -11.63 -2.71
N LEU A 18 9.89 -11.88 -2.16
CA LEU A 18 10.08 -12.93 -1.17
C LEU A 18 9.31 -12.63 0.12
N SER A 19 9.19 -11.35 0.48
CA SER A 19 8.39 -10.92 1.64
C SER A 19 6.91 -11.19 1.45
N ASP A 20 6.38 -11.01 0.24
CA ASP A 20 4.97 -11.26 -0.08
C ASP A 20 4.64 -12.76 -0.10
N HIS A 21 5.63 -13.60 -0.39
CA HIS A 21 5.52 -15.06 -0.36
C HIS A 21 6.02 -15.69 0.96
N ALA A 22 6.29 -14.88 1.97
CA ALA A 22 6.70 -15.39 3.27
C ALA A 22 5.59 -16.20 3.94
N THR A 23 6.00 -17.24 4.63
CA THR A 23 5.11 -18.03 5.48
C THR A 23 5.32 -17.68 6.96
N GLU A 24 4.30 -17.88 7.77
CA GLU A 24 4.42 -17.74 9.23
C GLU A 24 4.81 -19.06 9.85
N LYS A 25 5.83 -19.00 10.71
CA LYS A 25 6.25 -20.12 11.56
C LYS A 25 5.95 -19.79 13.00
N GLN A 26 5.23 -20.67 13.69
CA GLN A 26 5.01 -20.58 15.11
C GLN A 26 6.23 -21.10 15.88
N VAL A 27 6.76 -20.28 16.78
CA VAL A 27 7.89 -20.60 17.65
C VAL A 27 7.39 -20.59 19.10
N THR A 28 7.67 -21.69 19.80
CA THR A 28 7.18 -21.93 21.18
C THR A 28 8.26 -22.35 22.14
N ASP A 29 9.52 -22.40 21.70
CA ASP A 29 10.65 -22.99 22.44
C ASP A 29 11.66 -21.96 22.99
N ARG A 30 11.33 -20.66 22.86
CA ARG A 30 12.14 -19.57 23.42
C ARG A 30 11.30 -18.50 24.10
N ALA A 31 11.93 -17.69 24.92
CA ALA A 31 11.33 -16.48 25.46
C ALA A 31 11.18 -15.41 24.39
N VAL A 32 10.19 -14.56 24.57
CA VAL A 32 9.90 -13.41 23.72
C VAL A 32 10.95 -12.32 23.93
N ALA A 33 11.42 -11.74 22.84
CA ALA A 33 12.31 -10.59 22.80
C ALA A 33 11.59 -9.33 22.25
N ASP A 34 12.17 -8.18 22.52
CA ASP A 34 11.73 -6.94 21.91
C ASP A 34 11.84 -7.00 20.39
N GLY A 35 10.83 -6.49 19.67
CA GLY A 35 10.71 -6.62 18.23
C GLY A 35 10.06 -7.91 17.71
N ASP A 36 9.84 -8.91 18.57
CA ASP A 36 9.10 -10.12 18.17
C ASP A 36 7.63 -9.81 17.87
N THR A 37 7.08 -10.49 16.88
CA THR A 37 5.63 -10.55 16.68
C THR A 37 5.07 -11.74 17.43
N VAL A 38 4.12 -11.51 18.33
CA VAL A 38 3.51 -12.53 19.18
C VAL A 38 2.03 -12.68 18.91
N ASN A 39 1.50 -13.88 19.09
CA ASN A 39 0.07 -14.14 19.12
C ASN A 39 -0.38 -14.25 20.57
N ILE A 40 -1.33 -13.40 20.98
CA ILE A 40 -1.80 -13.32 22.36
C ILE A 40 -3.32 -13.37 22.44
N ASP A 41 -3.81 -13.93 23.55
CA ASP A 41 -5.16 -13.67 24.04
C ASP A 41 -5.05 -12.69 25.21
N TYR A 42 -5.97 -11.73 25.29
CA TYR A 42 -6.01 -10.84 26.43
C TYR A 42 -7.43 -10.55 26.90
N ALA A 43 -7.57 -10.35 28.20
CA ALA A 43 -8.83 -9.98 28.85
C ALA A 43 -8.56 -8.89 29.90
N GLY A 44 -8.98 -7.66 29.61
CA GLY A 44 -8.73 -6.48 30.41
C GLY A 44 -9.91 -6.09 31.29
N SER A 45 -9.60 -5.54 32.46
CA SER A 45 -10.59 -4.98 33.37
C SER A 45 -10.05 -3.73 34.07
N VAL A 46 -10.96 -2.82 34.42
CA VAL A 46 -10.71 -1.66 35.27
C VAL A 46 -11.56 -1.82 36.54
N ASP A 47 -10.94 -1.76 37.72
CA ASP A 47 -11.61 -1.99 39.01
C ASP A 47 -12.40 -3.34 39.05
N GLY A 48 -11.94 -4.36 38.27
CA GLY A 48 -12.58 -5.67 38.17
C GLY A 48 -13.74 -5.74 37.16
N VAL A 49 -14.06 -4.65 36.47
CA VAL A 49 -15.12 -4.58 35.44
C VAL A 49 -14.49 -4.69 34.05
N ALA A 50 -14.89 -5.70 33.29
CA ALA A 50 -14.48 -5.86 31.88
C ALA A 50 -15.12 -4.76 31.01
N PHE A 51 -14.43 -4.34 29.97
CA PHE A 51 -14.89 -3.27 29.09
C PHE A 51 -14.77 -3.67 27.61
N SER A 52 -15.57 -3.05 26.78
CA SER A 52 -15.58 -3.27 25.32
C SER A 52 -14.22 -2.88 24.74
N GLY A 53 -13.67 -3.75 23.87
CA GLY A 53 -12.30 -3.61 23.32
C GLY A 53 -11.19 -4.08 24.26
N GLY A 54 -11.50 -4.40 25.51
CA GLY A 54 -10.54 -4.93 26.47
C GLY A 54 -10.25 -6.44 26.34
N THR A 55 -10.97 -7.17 25.47
CA THR A 55 -10.80 -8.62 25.32
C THR A 55 -10.68 -9.01 23.85
N TYR A 56 -9.69 -9.84 23.55
CA TYR A 56 -9.48 -10.40 22.22
C TYR A 56 -8.74 -11.74 22.32
N SER A 57 -8.98 -12.63 21.35
CA SER A 57 -8.25 -13.90 21.23
C SER A 57 -7.52 -14.00 19.90
N GLY A 58 -6.27 -14.46 19.93
CA GLY A 58 -5.45 -14.63 18.73
C GLY A 58 -4.96 -13.31 18.13
N TYR A 59 -4.77 -12.27 18.95
CA TYR A 59 -4.27 -10.98 18.48
C TYR A 59 -2.79 -11.07 18.11
N SER A 60 -2.43 -10.59 16.91
CA SER A 60 -1.04 -10.48 16.46
C SER A 60 -0.47 -9.13 16.87
N LEU A 61 0.53 -9.12 17.70
CA LEU A 61 1.16 -7.92 18.28
C LEU A 61 2.67 -7.95 18.03
N THR A 62 3.22 -6.92 17.40
CA THR A 62 4.66 -6.71 17.34
C THR A 62 5.09 -5.86 18.52
N LEU A 63 5.97 -6.41 19.36
CA LEU A 63 6.47 -5.72 20.55
C LEU A 63 7.37 -4.55 20.18
N GLY A 64 7.18 -3.42 20.83
CA GLY A 64 7.85 -2.16 20.51
C GLY A 64 7.14 -1.34 19.40
N SER A 65 5.98 -1.81 18.89
CA SER A 65 5.21 -1.09 17.87
C SER A 65 4.47 0.14 18.40
N GLY A 66 4.22 0.20 19.71
CA GLY A 66 3.41 1.24 20.34
C GLY A 66 1.92 1.16 19.99
N THR A 67 1.44 0.00 19.54
CA THR A 67 0.02 -0.22 19.21
C THR A 67 -0.86 -0.25 20.44
N PHE A 68 -0.32 -0.73 21.55
CA PHE A 68 -1.00 -0.77 22.83
C PHE A 68 -0.63 0.40 23.73
N VAL A 69 -1.38 0.54 24.84
CA VAL A 69 -1.10 1.55 25.87
C VAL A 69 0.30 1.36 26.44
N ASP A 70 0.99 2.45 26.74
CA ASP A 70 2.36 2.46 27.24
C ASP A 70 2.59 1.45 28.39
N GLY A 71 3.65 0.67 28.25
CA GLY A 71 4.04 -0.35 29.22
C GLY A 71 3.28 -1.68 29.12
N PHE A 72 2.39 -1.84 28.14
CA PHE A 72 1.74 -3.13 27.88
C PHE A 72 2.72 -4.11 27.21
N GLU A 73 3.34 -3.68 26.11
CA GLU A 73 4.22 -4.50 25.28
C GLU A 73 5.50 -4.91 26.03
N ASP A 74 6.08 -3.99 26.81
CA ASP A 74 7.30 -4.23 27.60
C ASP A 74 7.14 -5.34 28.62
N GLN A 75 5.93 -5.52 29.17
CA GLN A 75 5.66 -6.55 30.19
C GLN A 75 5.51 -7.95 29.58
N ILE A 76 5.38 -8.09 28.25
CA ILE A 76 5.33 -9.38 27.55
C ILE A 76 6.75 -9.92 27.30
N VAL A 77 7.73 -9.04 27.16
CA VAL A 77 9.13 -9.40 26.92
C VAL A 77 9.66 -10.30 28.06
N GLY A 78 10.27 -11.39 27.66
CA GLY A 78 10.86 -12.39 28.60
C GLY A 78 9.93 -13.52 29.00
N HIS A 79 8.62 -13.42 28.73
CA HIS A 79 7.68 -14.53 28.88
C HIS A 79 7.88 -15.60 27.80
N THR A 80 7.42 -16.80 28.06
CA THR A 80 7.47 -17.92 27.10
C THR A 80 6.09 -18.34 26.64
N PRO A 81 5.95 -18.80 25.40
CA PRO A 81 4.68 -19.31 24.88
C PRO A 81 4.04 -20.36 25.77
N GLY A 82 2.73 -20.27 25.97
CA GLY A 82 1.95 -21.08 26.90
C GLY A 82 1.78 -20.46 28.29
N GLU A 83 2.49 -19.40 28.65
CA GLU A 83 2.29 -18.67 29.89
C GLU A 83 1.03 -17.80 29.87
N THR A 84 0.37 -17.72 31.03
CA THR A 84 -0.68 -16.72 31.30
C THR A 84 -0.22 -15.87 32.47
N PHE A 85 -0.25 -14.56 32.33
CA PHE A 85 0.24 -13.58 33.28
C PHE A 85 -0.57 -12.29 33.25
N ASP A 86 -0.47 -11.48 34.29
CA ASP A 86 -1.14 -10.19 34.36
C ASP A 86 -0.23 -9.07 33.88
N VAL A 87 -0.74 -8.27 32.96
CA VAL A 87 -0.14 -7.02 32.49
C VAL A 87 -0.91 -5.87 33.08
N THR A 88 -0.21 -4.96 33.76
CA THR A 88 -0.83 -3.81 34.40
C THR A 88 -0.40 -2.52 33.72
N VAL A 89 -1.36 -1.74 33.23
CA VAL A 89 -1.13 -0.44 32.59
C VAL A 89 -1.98 0.65 33.21
N THR A 90 -1.64 1.90 32.92
CA THR A 90 -2.50 3.05 33.27
C THR A 90 -2.89 3.75 31.97
N PHE A 91 -4.18 3.87 31.71
CA PHE A 91 -4.68 4.63 30.58
C PHE A 91 -4.29 6.10 30.69
N PRO A 92 -3.85 6.75 29.61
CA PRO A 92 -3.52 8.17 29.64
C PRO A 92 -4.75 9.04 29.99
N GLU A 93 -4.50 10.23 30.51
CA GLU A 93 -5.56 11.21 30.72
C GLU A 93 -6.22 11.59 29.40
N GLY A 94 -7.55 11.67 29.39
CA GLY A 94 -8.32 11.95 28.17
C GLY A 94 -8.57 10.74 27.28
N TYR A 95 -8.21 9.53 27.72
CA TYR A 95 -8.58 8.31 27.00
C TYR A 95 -10.10 8.15 26.97
N SER A 96 -10.65 7.72 25.84
CA SER A 96 -12.09 7.58 25.67
C SER A 96 -12.68 6.52 26.61
N ASP A 97 -13.81 6.82 27.20
CA ASP A 97 -14.56 5.87 28.00
C ASP A 97 -15.07 4.70 27.14
N SER A 98 -15.28 3.56 27.78
CA SER A 98 -15.83 2.36 27.14
C SER A 98 -17.15 1.95 27.83
N THR A 99 -17.68 0.78 27.47
CA THR A 99 -18.89 0.21 28.08
C THR A 99 -18.63 -1.23 28.56
N ASP A 100 -19.32 -1.63 29.63
CA ASP A 100 -19.39 -3.02 30.05
C ASP A 100 -20.40 -3.84 29.19
N SER A 101 -20.56 -5.11 29.50
CA SER A 101 -21.49 -6.01 28.80
C SER A 101 -22.97 -5.67 29.01
N GLU A 102 -23.28 -4.83 29.98
CA GLU A 102 -24.64 -4.35 30.30
C GLU A 102 -24.94 -2.96 29.70
N GLY A 103 -23.91 -2.35 29.03
CA GLY A 103 -24.00 -1.03 28.41
C GLY A 103 -23.73 0.13 29.39
N ASN A 104 -23.24 -0.15 30.61
CA ASN A 104 -22.86 0.92 31.53
C ASN A 104 -21.49 1.49 31.15
N THR A 105 -21.29 2.78 31.34
CA THR A 105 -20.03 3.46 31.06
C THR A 105 -18.92 2.97 31.99
N VAL A 106 -17.81 2.56 31.42
CA VAL A 106 -16.55 2.26 32.12
C VAL A 106 -15.55 3.36 31.83
N VAL A 107 -15.24 4.16 32.85
CA VAL A 107 -14.25 5.25 32.72
C VAL A 107 -12.87 4.65 32.62
N LEU A 108 -12.14 4.98 31.55
CA LEU A 108 -10.78 4.50 31.31
C LEU A 108 -9.72 5.58 31.56
N SER A 109 -10.05 6.86 31.34
CA SER A 109 -9.12 7.99 31.49
C SER A 109 -8.42 8.00 32.85
N GLY A 110 -7.09 7.95 32.87
CA GLY A 110 -6.25 7.94 34.07
C GLY A 110 -6.39 6.70 34.94
N LYS A 111 -7.15 5.68 34.52
CA LYS A 111 -7.42 4.48 35.29
C LYS A 111 -6.37 3.40 35.08
N LYS A 112 -6.09 2.68 36.18
CA LYS A 112 -5.28 1.47 36.15
C LYS A 112 -6.13 0.29 35.65
N ALA A 113 -5.64 -0.38 34.61
CA ALA A 113 -6.23 -1.59 34.06
C ALA A 113 -5.31 -2.80 34.30
N VAL A 114 -5.92 -3.95 34.47
CA VAL A 114 -5.23 -5.24 34.54
C VAL A 114 -5.74 -6.11 33.39
N PHE A 115 -4.80 -6.61 32.60
CA PHE A 115 -5.05 -7.54 31.50
C PHE A 115 -4.47 -8.91 31.84
N SER A 116 -5.31 -9.93 31.87
CA SER A 116 -4.83 -11.30 31.85
C SER A 116 -4.45 -11.64 30.42
N VAL A 117 -3.16 -11.88 30.18
CA VAL A 117 -2.57 -12.13 28.87
C VAL A 117 -2.10 -13.58 28.79
N THR A 118 -2.54 -14.30 27.77
CA THR A 118 -1.99 -15.61 27.42
C THR A 118 -1.15 -15.46 26.16
N LEU A 119 0.13 -15.82 26.25
CA LEU A 119 1.06 -15.84 25.12
C LEU A 119 0.95 -17.18 24.40
N ASN A 120 0.38 -17.18 23.20
CA ASN A 120 0.14 -18.41 22.44
C ASN A 120 1.41 -18.90 21.74
N TYR A 121 2.05 -18.05 20.94
CA TYR A 121 3.30 -18.33 20.22
C TYR A 121 3.95 -17.05 19.74
N ILE A 122 5.23 -17.17 19.36
CA ILE A 122 5.94 -16.14 18.59
C ILE A 122 5.74 -16.45 17.11
N SER A 123 5.34 -15.46 16.31
CA SER A 123 5.22 -15.59 14.87
C SER A 123 6.51 -15.13 14.21
N GLU A 124 7.22 -16.04 13.57
CA GLU A 124 8.39 -15.71 12.75
C GLU A 124 8.03 -15.74 11.28
N LYS A 125 8.33 -14.64 10.56
CA LYS A 125 8.18 -14.56 9.11
C LYS A 125 9.34 -15.31 8.46
N VAL A 126 9.04 -16.38 7.75
CA VAL A 126 10.03 -17.21 7.04
C VAL A 126 9.93 -16.90 5.55
N LEU A 127 10.95 -16.25 5.02
CA LEU A 127 11.08 -15.97 3.59
C LEU A 127 11.40 -17.28 2.85
N PRO A 128 10.79 -17.52 1.67
CA PRO A 128 11.21 -18.62 0.82
C PRO A 128 12.65 -18.41 0.34
N GLU A 129 13.37 -19.51 0.11
CA GLU A 129 14.68 -19.44 -0.52
C GLU A 129 14.50 -19.17 -2.03
N LEU A 130 15.18 -18.14 -2.53
CA LEU A 130 15.15 -17.81 -3.95
C LEU A 130 15.99 -18.82 -4.73
N THR A 131 15.33 -19.81 -5.33
CA THR A 131 15.93 -20.86 -6.15
C THR A 131 15.28 -20.91 -7.52
N ASP A 132 15.96 -21.51 -8.52
CA ASP A 132 15.38 -21.70 -9.84
C ASP A 132 14.08 -22.53 -9.78
N ALA A 133 14.01 -23.52 -8.89
CA ALA A 133 12.80 -24.31 -8.69
C ALA A 133 11.63 -23.44 -8.17
N TRP A 134 11.88 -22.55 -7.21
CA TRP A 134 10.88 -21.62 -6.71
C TRP A 134 10.42 -20.63 -7.78
N VAL A 135 11.35 -20.11 -8.58
CA VAL A 135 11.02 -19.21 -9.70
C VAL A 135 10.15 -19.92 -10.74
N ALA A 136 10.54 -21.14 -11.16
CA ALA A 136 9.77 -21.92 -12.13
C ALA A 136 8.35 -22.23 -11.64
N GLU A 137 8.18 -22.48 -10.34
CA GLU A 137 6.86 -22.74 -9.73
C GLU A 137 5.95 -21.50 -9.74
N ASN A 138 6.50 -20.31 -9.47
CA ASN A 138 5.70 -19.08 -9.30
C ASN A 138 5.56 -18.26 -10.59
N TYR A 139 6.48 -18.38 -11.55
CA TYR A 139 6.54 -17.55 -12.76
C TYR A 139 6.60 -18.37 -14.06
N GLY A 140 6.79 -19.69 -13.97
CA GLY A 140 6.99 -20.52 -15.17
C GLY A 140 5.77 -20.56 -16.09
N GLU A 141 4.56 -20.59 -15.55
CA GLU A 141 3.33 -20.64 -16.35
C GLU A 141 2.86 -19.25 -16.83
N SER A 142 3.08 -18.20 -16.03
CA SER A 142 2.59 -16.85 -16.34
C SER A 142 3.53 -16.06 -17.25
N ASP A 143 4.84 -16.16 -17.00
CA ASP A 143 5.84 -15.28 -17.58
C ASP A 143 6.92 -16.02 -18.38
N ASP A 144 6.87 -17.34 -18.46
CA ASP A 144 7.88 -18.21 -19.08
C ASP A 144 9.30 -17.98 -18.49
N VAL A 145 9.35 -17.76 -17.16
CA VAL A 145 10.55 -17.47 -16.37
C VAL A 145 10.83 -18.63 -15.43
N HIS A 146 11.98 -19.29 -15.58
CA HIS A 146 12.26 -20.55 -14.89
C HIS A 146 13.52 -20.49 -14.00
N THR A 147 14.31 -19.43 -14.08
CA THR A 147 15.54 -19.28 -13.31
C THR A 147 15.63 -17.94 -12.60
N VAL A 148 16.41 -17.88 -11.53
CA VAL A 148 16.69 -16.63 -10.80
C VAL A 148 17.36 -15.58 -11.72
N GLU A 149 18.15 -16.01 -12.69
CA GLU A 149 18.79 -15.10 -13.64
C GLU A 149 17.77 -14.51 -14.60
N GLU A 150 16.84 -15.30 -15.11
CA GLU A 150 15.72 -14.83 -15.94
C GLU A 150 14.79 -13.90 -15.19
N LEU A 151 14.47 -14.18 -13.92
CA LEU A 151 13.68 -13.29 -13.07
C LEU A 151 14.36 -11.92 -12.88
N LYS A 152 15.67 -11.90 -12.62
CA LYS A 152 16.45 -10.66 -12.55
C LYS A 152 16.49 -9.91 -13.88
N ALA A 153 16.58 -10.61 -14.99
CA ALA A 153 16.54 -10.02 -16.33
C ALA A 153 15.15 -9.43 -16.63
N LEU A 154 14.07 -10.09 -16.20
CA LEU A 154 12.71 -9.59 -16.31
C LEU A 154 12.56 -8.26 -15.54
N TYR A 155 12.93 -8.21 -14.26
CA TYR A 155 12.88 -6.97 -13.48
C TYR A 155 13.80 -5.88 -14.06
N GLN A 156 14.98 -6.24 -14.54
CA GLN A 156 15.86 -5.28 -15.20
C GLN A 156 15.21 -4.67 -16.45
N LYS A 157 14.54 -5.48 -17.26
CA LYS A 157 13.79 -5.04 -18.45
C LYS A 157 12.61 -4.13 -18.05
N MET A 158 11.85 -4.51 -17.04
CA MET A 158 10.73 -3.70 -16.54
C MET A 158 11.21 -2.32 -16.06
N LEU A 159 12.24 -2.28 -15.22
CA LEU A 159 12.83 -1.03 -14.73
C LEU A 159 13.44 -0.18 -15.86
N TYR A 160 14.08 -0.81 -16.83
CA TYR A 160 14.60 -0.11 -18.01
C TYR A 160 13.47 0.52 -18.82
N ASN A 161 12.41 -0.23 -19.12
CA ASN A 161 11.27 0.25 -19.88
C ASN A 161 10.57 1.42 -19.14
N THR A 162 10.32 1.28 -17.85
CA THR A 162 9.73 2.36 -17.02
C THR A 162 10.58 3.62 -17.05
N ASN A 163 11.90 3.51 -16.90
CA ASN A 163 12.80 4.67 -16.97
C ASN A 163 12.83 5.29 -18.37
N LEU A 164 12.77 4.48 -19.42
CA LEU A 164 12.74 4.93 -20.80
C LEU A 164 11.44 5.68 -21.10
N GLN A 165 10.30 5.10 -20.69
CA GLN A 165 8.97 5.72 -20.82
C GLN A 165 8.91 7.09 -20.12
N ASN A 166 9.38 7.16 -18.88
CA ASN A 166 9.44 8.42 -18.14
C ASN A 166 10.34 9.45 -18.85
N ALA A 167 11.51 9.03 -19.33
CA ALA A 167 12.43 9.93 -20.03
C ALA A 167 11.84 10.43 -21.36
N ILE A 168 11.12 9.59 -22.10
CA ILE A 168 10.42 9.99 -23.33
C ILE A 168 9.32 11.01 -22.99
N MET A 169 8.52 10.76 -21.96
CA MET A 169 7.43 11.67 -21.57
C MET A 169 7.98 13.01 -21.07
N ASP A 170 9.03 12.99 -20.27
CA ASP A 170 9.72 14.20 -19.78
C ASP A 170 10.26 15.03 -20.96
N ASP A 171 10.86 14.38 -21.97
CA ASP A 171 11.37 15.06 -23.16
C ASP A 171 10.23 15.65 -24.03
N LEU A 172 9.15 14.89 -24.21
CA LEU A 172 7.95 15.38 -24.92
C LEU A 172 7.33 16.58 -24.20
N LEU A 173 7.19 16.53 -22.87
CA LEU A 173 6.67 17.64 -22.07
C LEU A 173 7.55 18.88 -22.18
N ALA A 174 8.88 18.71 -22.07
CA ALA A 174 9.85 19.81 -22.11
C ALA A 174 9.94 20.49 -23.48
N ASN A 175 9.75 19.74 -24.57
CA ASN A 175 9.88 20.23 -25.94
C ASN A 175 8.54 20.56 -26.60
N SER A 176 7.42 20.35 -25.93
CA SER A 176 6.08 20.66 -26.45
C SER A 176 5.59 22.03 -26.00
N THR A 177 4.80 22.69 -26.87
CA THR A 177 4.18 23.97 -26.55
C THR A 177 2.67 23.80 -26.44
N PHE A 178 2.13 24.12 -25.28
CA PHE A 178 0.70 24.09 -25.00
C PHE A 178 0.16 25.51 -25.10
N LYS A 179 -0.82 25.75 -25.98
CA LYS A 179 -1.46 27.06 -26.12
C LYS A 179 -2.43 27.33 -24.99
N GLU A 180 -3.30 26.37 -24.74
CA GLU A 180 -4.33 26.39 -23.70
C GLU A 180 -4.67 24.94 -23.35
N LEU A 181 -4.92 24.68 -22.07
CA LEU A 181 -5.43 23.38 -21.65
C LEU A 181 -6.96 23.42 -21.71
N PRO A 182 -7.60 22.54 -22.50
CA PRO A 182 -9.05 22.47 -22.53
C PRO A 182 -9.60 22.20 -21.13
N LYS A 183 -10.68 22.94 -20.77
CA LYS A 183 -11.30 22.80 -19.46
C LYS A 183 -11.77 21.37 -19.18
N GLU A 184 -12.26 20.69 -20.19
CA GLU A 184 -12.73 19.31 -20.10
C GLU A 184 -11.63 18.34 -19.68
N VAL A 185 -10.39 18.57 -20.14
CA VAL A 185 -9.23 17.74 -19.76
C VAL A 185 -8.81 18.02 -18.32
N THR A 186 -8.75 19.29 -17.92
CA THR A 186 -8.42 19.66 -16.54
C THR A 186 -9.51 19.24 -15.57
N ASP A 187 -10.80 19.43 -15.90
CA ASP A 187 -11.92 18.96 -15.08
C ASP A 187 -11.88 17.44 -14.89
N TYR A 188 -11.47 16.69 -15.94
CA TYR A 188 -11.31 15.25 -15.84
C TYR A 188 -10.24 14.88 -14.79
N GLN A 189 -9.06 15.52 -14.82
CA GLN A 189 -7.99 15.24 -13.86
C GLN A 189 -8.37 15.65 -12.44
N VAL A 190 -9.08 16.78 -12.27
CA VAL A 190 -9.64 17.18 -10.97
C VAL A 190 -10.59 16.10 -10.43
N ASN A 191 -11.50 15.62 -11.29
CA ASN A 191 -12.44 14.56 -10.90
C ASN A 191 -11.76 13.23 -10.56
N GLN A 192 -10.69 12.86 -11.28
CA GLN A 192 -9.90 11.67 -10.94
C GLN A 192 -9.24 11.80 -9.57
N CYS A 193 -8.63 12.96 -9.27
CA CYS A 193 -8.05 13.25 -7.97
C CYS A 193 -9.11 13.13 -6.86
N LEU A 194 -10.23 13.82 -6.98
CA LEU A 194 -11.30 13.79 -5.99
C LEU A 194 -11.92 12.40 -5.81
N ASN A 195 -12.13 11.67 -6.92
CA ASN A 195 -12.71 10.33 -6.88
C ASN A 195 -11.80 9.33 -6.14
N TYR A 196 -10.49 9.44 -6.29
CA TYR A 196 -9.55 8.64 -5.53
C TYR A 196 -9.71 8.84 -4.02
N TYR A 197 -9.66 10.11 -3.55
CA TYR A 197 -9.81 10.43 -2.14
C TYR A 197 -11.20 10.11 -1.60
N TYR A 198 -12.25 10.34 -2.39
CA TYR A 198 -13.61 9.98 -2.03
C TYR A 198 -13.80 8.47 -1.84
N THR A 199 -13.23 7.67 -2.76
CA THR A 199 -13.29 6.21 -2.68
C THR A 199 -12.56 5.70 -1.43
N MET A 200 -11.38 6.24 -1.13
CA MET A 200 -10.62 5.89 0.06
C MET A 200 -11.33 6.34 1.35
N ALA A 201 -11.88 7.54 1.37
CA ALA A 201 -12.66 8.04 2.50
C ALA A 201 -13.83 7.10 2.83
N ASN A 202 -14.61 6.71 1.82
CA ASN A 202 -15.71 5.77 1.98
C ASN A 202 -15.26 4.39 2.48
N TYR A 203 -14.14 3.89 1.97
CA TYR A 203 -13.57 2.60 2.39
C TYR A 203 -13.21 2.60 3.88
N TYR A 204 -12.64 3.70 4.38
CA TYR A 204 -12.26 3.86 5.79
C TYR A 204 -13.38 4.44 6.68
N GLY A 205 -14.55 4.76 6.14
CA GLY A 205 -15.70 5.30 6.90
C GLY A 205 -15.58 6.77 7.31
N TYR A 206 -14.78 7.55 6.58
CA TYR A 206 -14.62 8.99 6.75
C TYR A 206 -15.46 9.78 5.74
N ASP A 207 -15.80 11.01 6.06
CA ASP A 207 -16.15 12.01 5.06
C ASP A 207 -14.88 12.47 4.32
N LEU A 208 -15.05 13.07 3.13
CA LEU A 208 -13.93 13.43 2.26
C LEU A 208 -12.94 14.40 2.94
N ASP A 209 -13.42 15.45 3.57
CA ASP A 209 -12.57 16.49 4.17
C ASP A 209 -11.76 15.92 5.35
N SER A 210 -12.41 15.15 6.24
CA SER A 210 -11.72 14.46 7.34
C SER A 210 -10.67 13.48 6.86
N PHE A 211 -10.94 12.75 5.78
CA PHE A 211 -9.97 11.84 5.20
C PHE A 211 -8.78 12.59 4.57
N VAL A 212 -9.04 13.63 3.79
CA VAL A 212 -8.00 14.48 3.18
C VAL A 212 -7.11 15.10 4.25
N GLN A 213 -7.68 15.57 5.36
CA GLN A 213 -6.92 16.10 6.49
C GLN A 213 -6.00 15.06 7.12
N THR A 214 -6.53 13.86 7.36
CA THR A 214 -5.81 12.78 8.05
C THR A 214 -4.76 12.11 7.16
N ALA A 215 -5.12 11.82 5.90
CA ALA A 215 -4.31 11.03 5.00
C ALA A 215 -3.34 11.86 4.13
N ALA A 216 -3.71 13.09 3.79
CA ALA A 216 -2.94 13.95 2.87
C ALA A 216 -2.42 15.24 3.52
N GLY A 217 -2.89 15.58 4.73
CA GLY A 217 -2.43 16.76 5.49
C GLY A 217 -2.94 18.10 4.95
N TYR A 218 -3.97 18.11 4.11
CA TYR A 218 -4.64 19.32 3.64
C TYR A 218 -5.89 19.59 4.49
N GLU A 219 -6.26 20.86 4.63
CA GLU A 219 -7.40 21.27 5.47
C GLU A 219 -8.74 20.68 5.00
N ASN A 220 -8.94 20.60 3.68
CA ASN A 220 -10.15 20.10 3.02
C ASN A 220 -9.86 19.76 1.55
N ALA A 221 -10.88 19.32 0.81
CA ALA A 221 -10.75 18.96 -0.62
C ALA A 221 -10.33 20.14 -1.52
N ASP A 222 -10.76 21.37 -1.22
CA ASP A 222 -10.35 22.55 -2.01
C ASP A 222 -8.86 22.85 -1.82
N ALA A 223 -8.36 22.78 -0.59
CA ALA A 223 -6.93 22.94 -0.27
C ALA A 223 -6.07 21.82 -0.91
N LEU A 224 -6.59 20.59 -0.96
CA LEU A 224 -5.97 19.49 -1.69
C LEU A 224 -5.81 19.82 -3.17
N LEU A 225 -6.88 20.26 -3.84
CA LEU A 225 -6.86 20.61 -5.26
C LEU A 225 -5.91 21.77 -5.56
N GLU A 226 -5.83 22.77 -4.68
CA GLU A 226 -4.86 23.86 -4.80
C GLU A 226 -3.42 23.32 -4.70
N GLY A 227 -3.15 22.47 -3.71
CA GLY A 227 -1.85 21.82 -3.53
C GLY A 227 -1.46 20.87 -4.67
N MET A 228 -2.45 20.26 -5.34
CA MET A 228 -2.26 19.34 -6.48
C MET A 228 -2.31 20.05 -7.85
N SER A 229 -2.45 21.38 -7.91
CA SER A 229 -2.67 22.11 -9.16
C SER A 229 -1.59 21.90 -10.22
N ASP A 230 -0.31 21.83 -9.79
CA ASP A 230 0.81 21.57 -10.69
C ASP A 230 0.76 20.14 -11.26
N SER A 231 0.42 19.17 -10.43
CA SER A 231 0.25 17.77 -10.85
C SER A 231 -0.93 17.62 -11.81
N ILE A 232 -2.08 18.23 -11.50
CA ILE A 232 -3.26 18.27 -12.37
C ILE A 232 -2.92 18.88 -13.73
N THR A 233 -2.16 19.97 -13.73
CA THR A 233 -1.68 20.62 -14.96
C THR A 233 -0.76 19.68 -15.75
N THR A 234 0.15 18.99 -15.10
CA THR A 234 1.09 18.04 -15.72
C THR A 234 0.33 16.86 -16.35
N TYR A 235 -0.55 16.21 -15.60
CA TYR A 235 -1.37 15.10 -16.12
C TYR A 235 -2.30 15.53 -17.26
N SER A 236 -2.80 16.77 -17.22
CA SER A 236 -3.58 17.32 -18.35
C SER A 236 -2.74 17.50 -19.61
N LYS A 237 -1.49 17.93 -19.48
CA LYS A 237 -0.55 18.04 -20.61
C LYS A 237 -0.16 16.66 -21.15
N GLU A 238 0.12 15.70 -20.28
CA GLU A 238 0.42 14.31 -20.65
C GLU A 238 -0.73 13.69 -21.45
N ALA A 239 -1.99 13.84 -20.98
CA ALA A 239 -3.15 13.34 -21.70
C ALA A 239 -3.26 13.92 -23.12
N LEU A 240 -2.99 15.22 -23.28
CA LEU A 240 -2.97 15.85 -24.61
C LEU A 240 -1.80 15.38 -25.48
N LEU A 241 -0.63 15.08 -24.88
CA LEU A 241 0.51 14.51 -25.60
C LEU A 241 0.21 13.12 -26.10
N TYR A 242 -0.35 12.25 -25.27
CA TYR A 242 -0.77 10.90 -25.69
C TYR A 242 -1.73 10.97 -26.88
N GLN A 243 -2.73 11.85 -26.81
CA GLN A 243 -3.67 12.05 -27.91
C GLN A 243 -2.97 12.57 -29.19
N ALA A 244 -2.10 13.56 -29.06
CA ALA A 244 -1.39 14.14 -30.20
C ALA A 244 -0.44 13.14 -30.88
N VAL A 245 0.25 12.32 -30.08
CA VAL A 245 1.12 11.24 -30.60
C VAL A 245 0.29 10.17 -31.28
N ALA A 246 -0.83 9.74 -30.67
CA ALA A 246 -1.74 8.78 -31.26
C ALA A 246 -2.26 9.23 -32.62
N GLU A 247 -2.69 10.49 -32.73
CA GLU A 247 -3.14 11.10 -34.00
C GLU A 247 -2.01 11.20 -35.04
N THR A 248 -0.79 11.53 -34.59
CA THR A 248 0.37 11.67 -35.47
C THR A 248 0.84 10.34 -36.06
N LEU A 249 0.76 9.27 -35.25
CA LEU A 249 1.21 7.93 -35.60
C LEU A 249 0.08 7.00 -36.06
N ASP A 250 -1.15 7.51 -36.16
CA ASP A 250 -2.36 6.75 -36.50
C ASP A 250 -2.59 5.54 -35.60
N ILE A 251 -2.34 5.73 -34.30
CA ILE A 251 -2.49 4.67 -33.28
C ILE A 251 -3.93 4.65 -32.78
N VAL A 252 -4.57 3.50 -32.93
CA VAL A 252 -5.90 3.22 -32.37
C VAL A 252 -5.81 1.90 -31.59
N PRO A 253 -6.17 1.86 -30.31
CA PRO A 253 -6.12 0.63 -29.55
C PRO A 253 -7.09 -0.41 -30.11
N THR A 254 -6.66 -1.66 -30.16
CA THR A 254 -7.51 -2.77 -30.56
C THR A 254 -8.53 -3.10 -29.47
N GLN A 255 -9.61 -3.80 -29.82
CA GLN A 255 -10.58 -4.25 -28.82
C GLN A 255 -9.94 -5.17 -27.77
N GLU A 256 -9.00 -6.02 -28.15
CA GLU A 256 -8.25 -6.89 -27.24
C GLU A 256 -7.46 -6.08 -26.19
N GLN A 257 -6.79 -4.99 -26.62
CA GLN A 257 -6.09 -4.09 -25.71
C GLN A 257 -7.05 -3.37 -24.76
N ILE A 258 -8.23 -2.94 -25.23
CA ILE A 258 -9.27 -2.33 -24.39
C ILE A 258 -9.82 -3.34 -23.38
N ASP A 259 -10.06 -4.58 -23.80
CA ASP A 259 -10.61 -5.64 -22.96
C ASP A 259 -9.66 -6.04 -21.82
N THR A 260 -8.35 -5.82 -21.96
CA THR A 260 -7.37 -5.99 -20.88
C THR A 260 -7.73 -5.17 -19.64
N TYR A 261 -8.37 -4.01 -19.85
CA TYR A 261 -8.81 -3.11 -18.78
C TYR A 261 -10.27 -3.27 -18.37
N SER A 262 -10.97 -4.29 -18.86
CA SER A 262 -12.41 -4.50 -18.63
C SER A 262 -12.81 -4.59 -17.14
N SER A 263 -11.90 -5.02 -16.25
CA SER A 263 -12.11 -5.05 -14.79
C SER A 263 -12.37 -3.65 -14.20
N TYR A 264 -11.88 -2.60 -14.85
CA TYR A 264 -12.06 -1.21 -14.42
C TYR A 264 -13.36 -0.57 -14.93
N THR A 265 -14.09 -1.23 -15.85
CA THR A 265 -15.32 -0.69 -16.47
C THR A 265 -16.37 -0.34 -15.43
N GLY A 266 -16.54 -1.19 -14.40
CA GLY A 266 -17.53 -0.97 -13.33
C GLY A 266 -17.24 0.25 -12.46
N THR A 267 -15.98 0.62 -12.32
CA THR A 267 -15.54 1.73 -11.47
C THR A 267 -15.35 3.03 -12.24
N TYR A 268 -14.79 2.97 -13.45
CA TYR A 268 -14.34 4.15 -14.20
C TYR A 268 -15.04 4.31 -15.57
N GLY A 269 -15.77 3.29 -16.05
CA GLY A 269 -16.48 3.29 -17.32
C GLY A 269 -15.62 2.87 -18.53
N GLU A 270 -16.29 2.60 -19.68
CA GLU A 270 -15.65 2.11 -20.91
C GLU A 270 -14.66 3.12 -21.51
N ASN A 271 -14.95 4.41 -21.41
CA ASN A 271 -14.07 5.46 -21.93
C ASN A 271 -12.71 5.47 -21.23
N TYR A 272 -12.68 5.16 -19.93
CA TYR A 272 -11.44 5.02 -19.16
C TYR A 272 -10.59 3.87 -19.71
N CYS A 273 -11.20 2.71 -19.93
CA CYS A 273 -10.50 1.55 -20.48
C CYS A 273 -9.90 1.83 -21.86
N THR A 274 -10.65 2.52 -22.72
CA THR A 274 -10.17 2.94 -24.05
C THR A 274 -8.99 3.93 -23.95
N MET A 275 -9.08 4.89 -23.02
CA MET A 275 -8.01 5.87 -22.78
C MET A 275 -6.72 5.20 -22.30
N VAL A 276 -6.81 4.29 -21.33
CA VAL A 276 -5.63 3.59 -20.80
C VAL A 276 -5.02 2.71 -21.90
N ALA A 277 -5.81 1.97 -22.65
CA ALA A 277 -5.34 1.17 -23.77
C ALA A 277 -4.65 2.03 -24.87
N LEU A 278 -5.14 3.26 -25.11
CA LEU A 278 -4.48 4.20 -26.02
C LEU A 278 -3.13 4.67 -25.48
N MET A 279 -3.07 5.01 -24.19
CA MET A 279 -1.82 5.43 -23.54
C MET A 279 -0.76 4.33 -23.62
N ASP A 280 -1.14 3.08 -23.37
CA ASP A 280 -0.23 1.94 -23.50
C ASP A 280 0.25 1.73 -24.93
N ALA A 281 -0.67 1.73 -25.90
CA ALA A 281 -0.30 1.55 -27.31
C ALA A 281 0.64 2.66 -27.81
N VAL A 282 0.44 3.89 -27.37
CA VAL A 282 1.35 5.02 -27.67
C VAL A 282 2.70 4.82 -26.99
N THR A 283 2.70 4.42 -25.73
CA THR A 283 3.92 4.17 -24.96
C THR A 283 4.77 3.08 -25.59
N ASP A 284 4.16 1.98 -26.01
CA ASP A 284 4.81 0.89 -26.70
C ASP A 284 5.45 1.35 -28.01
N ALA A 285 4.68 2.07 -28.84
CA ALA A 285 5.18 2.57 -30.12
C ALA A 285 6.36 3.56 -29.95
N LEU A 286 6.31 4.43 -28.95
CA LEU A 286 7.39 5.35 -28.61
C LEU A 286 8.62 4.61 -28.09
N THR A 287 8.42 3.61 -27.23
CA THR A 287 9.49 2.80 -26.65
C THR A 287 10.21 1.97 -27.73
N GLU A 288 9.45 1.37 -28.65
CA GLU A 288 10.00 0.62 -29.80
C GLU A 288 10.79 1.50 -30.77
N SER A 289 10.34 2.75 -30.96
CA SER A 289 10.99 3.70 -31.86
C SER A 289 12.18 4.44 -31.24
N ALA A 290 12.33 4.37 -29.92
CA ALA A 290 13.36 5.10 -29.20
C ALA A 290 14.78 4.61 -29.56
N VAL A 291 15.61 5.50 -30.05
CA VAL A 291 17.05 5.25 -30.26
C VAL A 291 17.79 5.68 -29.00
N VAL A 292 18.25 4.69 -28.25
CA VAL A 292 19.06 4.93 -27.04
C VAL A 292 20.51 5.12 -27.46
N SER A 293 21.01 6.35 -27.35
CA SER A 293 22.40 6.74 -27.65
C SER A 293 23.32 6.59 -26.43
#